data_7e0084c3f1a8f38a3d57bc5c6f6f84cd
#
_entry.id   7e0084c3f1a8f38a3d57bc5c6f6f84cd
#
_cell.length_a   1.000
_cell.length_b   1.000
_cell.length_c   1.000
_cell.angle_alpha   90.00
_cell.angle_beta   90.00
_cell.angle_gamma   90.00
#
_symmetry.space_group_name_H-M   'P 1'
#
loop_
_entity.id
_entity.type
_entity.pdbx_description
1 polymer ?
#
loop_
_entity_poly.entity_id
_entity_poly.type
_entity_poly.pdbx_seq_one_letter_code
_entity_poly.pdbx_strand_id
1 'polypeptide(L)'
;MKKIKICGLKRREDIEYVNKYQPDYIGFVFAGKKRKLTYNQAVDFKKYLASSIQVVGVFVNEDISFVEKLVKEHVIDLVQLHGQEDQKYIQTLKEKVDVPIIKAIQIKNEDSFNEHYDVDYYLYDHGTGGTGESFDWSMLKEIDKPVFLAGGINLLNIDDALKKNVYALDVSSGVETDEFKDEEKIKKIVRRVRNEG
;
A
#
# COMPACT_ATOMS: atom_id res chain seq x y z
N MET A 1 5.06 -13.19 -11.78
CA MET A 1 4.06 -13.36 -10.70
C MET A 1 3.77 -11.98 -10.13
N LYS A 2 2.49 -11.60 -9.96
CA LYS A 2 2.13 -10.31 -9.35
C LYS A 2 2.51 -10.28 -7.88
N LYS A 3 2.84 -9.09 -7.40
CA LYS A 3 3.10 -8.84 -5.99
C LYS A 3 1.80 -8.53 -5.25
N ILE A 4 1.77 -8.73 -3.94
CA ILE A 4 0.62 -8.43 -3.08
C ILE A 4 1.05 -7.59 -1.88
N LYS A 5 0.30 -6.53 -1.61
CA LYS A 5 0.41 -5.68 -0.43
C LYS A 5 -0.85 -5.81 0.42
N ILE A 6 -0.69 -6.03 1.71
CA ILE A 6 -1.78 -5.98 2.70
C ILE A 6 -1.62 -4.70 3.51
N CYS A 7 -2.54 -3.74 3.32
CA CYS A 7 -2.39 -2.39 3.86
C CYS A 7 -3.23 -2.16 5.12
N GLY A 8 -2.67 -1.42 6.08
CA GLY A 8 -3.41 -0.95 7.26
C GLY A 8 -3.50 -1.97 8.39
N LEU A 9 -2.38 -2.61 8.70
CA LEU A 9 -2.23 -3.44 9.89
C LEU A 9 -2.20 -2.56 11.15
N LYS A 10 -2.93 -2.94 12.19
CA LYS A 10 -3.04 -2.14 13.43
C LYS A 10 -3.00 -2.94 14.72
N ARG A 11 -2.93 -4.27 14.64
CA ARG A 11 -2.88 -5.17 15.79
C ARG A 11 -1.70 -6.13 15.66
N ARG A 12 -1.31 -6.75 16.77
CA ARG A 12 -0.26 -7.77 16.77
C ARG A 12 -0.68 -9.03 16.02
N GLU A 13 -1.92 -9.42 16.14
CA GLU A 13 -2.50 -10.54 15.38
C GLU A 13 -2.40 -10.33 13.86
N ASP A 14 -2.53 -9.08 13.41
CA ASP A 14 -2.37 -8.76 12.00
C ASP A 14 -0.94 -9.09 11.52
N ILE A 15 0.08 -8.88 12.36
CA ILE A 15 1.48 -9.24 12.08
C ILE A 15 1.67 -10.76 12.05
N GLU A 16 1.01 -11.49 12.94
CA GLU A 16 1.05 -12.95 12.96
C GLU A 16 0.43 -13.54 11.67
N TYR A 17 -0.69 -12.96 11.22
CA TYR A 17 -1.35 -13.40 9.98
C TYR A 17 -0.45 -13.17 8.75
N VAL A 18 0.15 -11.98 8.61
CA VAL A 18 1.02 -11.71 7.45
C VAL A 18 2.31 -12.51 7.52
N ASN A 19 2.86 -12.78 8.70
CA ASN A 19 3.99 -13.68 8.87
C ASN A 19 3.68 -15.11 8.43
N LYS A 20 2.46 -15.57 8.63
CA LYS A 20 2.02 -16.91 8.24
C LYS A 20 1.83 -17.04 6.73
N TYR A 21 1.28 -16.02 6.08
CA TYR A 21 0.91 -16.07 4.66
C TYR A 21 1.87 -15.34 3.72
N GLN A 22 2.85 -14.61 4.25
CA GLN A 22 3.98 -14.02 3.53
C GLN A 22 3.58 -13.19 2.30
N PRO A 23 2.76 -12.11 2.43
CA PRO A 23 2.60 -11.14 1.36
C PRO A 23 3.97 -10.48 1.05
N ASP A 24 4.14 -9.90 -0.13
CA ASP A 24 5.38 -9.20 -0.49
C ASP A 24 5.56 -7.91 0.30
N TYR A 25 4.44 -7.21 0.53
CA TYR A 25 4.42 -5.92 1.23
C TYR A 25 3.32 -5.88 2.28
N ILE A 26 3.56 -5.09 3.32
CA ILE A 26 2.51 -4.64 4.23
C ILE A 26 2.49 -3.11 4.30
N GLY A 27 1.35 -2.53 4.72
CA GLY A 27 1.22 -1.08 4.92
C GLY A 27 1.07 -0.70 6.39
N PHE A 28 1.99 0.12 6.91
CA PHE A 28 1.83 0.86 8.16
C PHE A 28 1.30 2.26 7.85
N VAL A 29 0.12 2.57 8.33
CA VAL A 29 -0.56 3.84 8.01
C VAL A 29 -0.30 4.85 9.13
N PHE A 30 0.26 6.01 8.79
CA PHE A 30 0.52 7.10 9.73
C PHE A 30 -0.48 8.27 9.60
N ALA A 31 -1.50 8.11 8.78
CA ALA A 31 -2.51 9.13 8.51
C ALA A 31 -3.94 8.67 8.81
N GLY A 32 -4.88 9.63 8.87
CA GLY A 32 -6.29 9.33 9.12
C GLY A 32 -6.57 8.89 10.56
N LYS A 33 -7.72 8.21 10.76
CA LYS A 33 -8.16 7.77 12.11
C LYS A 33 -8.27 6.26 12.23
N LYS A 34 -8.70 5.57 11.18
CA LYS A 34 -9.19 4.19 11.24
C LYS A 34 -8.09 3.14 11.40
N ARG A 35 -6.91 3.37 10.77
CA ARG A 35 -5.79 2.41 10.71
C ARG A 35 -4.46 3.04 11.14
N LYS A 36 -4.53 4.23 11.75
CA LYS A 36 -3.34 4.99 12.12
C LYS A 36 -2.56 4.28 13.21
N LEU A 37 -1.27 4.11 12.97
CA LEU A 37 -0.27 3.69 13.95
C LEU A 37 0.46 4.91 14.53
N THR A 38 0.84 4.78 15.79
CA THR A 38 1.87 5.63 16.37
C THR A 38 3.26 5.11 15.97
N TYR A 39 4.26 5.96 16.08
CA TYR A 39 5.66 5.58 15.89
C TYR A 39 6.05 4.33 16.73
N ASN A 40 5.72 4.34 18.03
CA ASN A 40 6.06 3.23 18.92
C ASN A 40 5.40 1.91 18.52
N GLN A 41 4.15 1.94 18.08
CA GLN A 41 3.46 0.76 17.57
C GLN A 41 4.14 0.20 16.32
N ALA A 42 4.51 1.07 15.36
CA ALA A 42 5.19 0.66 14.13
C ALA A 42 6.56 0.03 14.44
N VAL A 43 7.35 0.65 15.32
CA VAL A 43 8.63 0.10 15.79
C VAL A 43 8.45 -1.26 16.44
N ASP A 44 7.43 -1.40 17.30
CA ASP A 44 7.18 -2.68 17.96
C ASP A 44 6.75 -3.76 16.96
N PHE A 45 5.83 -3.46 16.05
CA PHE A 45 5.37 -4.40 15.02
C PHE A 45 6.49 -4.84 14.08
N LYS A 46 7.38 -3.92 13.68
CA LYS A 46 8.53 -4.24 12.81
C LYS A 46 9.44 -5.31 13.44
N LYS A 47 9.61 -5.34 14.76
CA LYS A 47 10.44 -6.34 15.47
C LYS A 47 9.94 -7.77 15.31
N TYR A 48 8.63 -7.94 15.15
CA TYR A 48 7.99 -9.26 15.03
C TYR A 48 7.69 -9.65 13.58
N LEU A 49 7.89 -8.72 12.64
CA LEU A 49 7.63 -8.97 11.23
C LEU A 49 8.76 -9.82 10.61
N ALA A 50 8.39 -10.80 9.81
CA ALA A 50 9.34 -11.59 9.04
C ALA A 50 10.14 -10.70 8.09
N SER A 51 11.45 -10.90 8.02
CA SER A 51 12.38 -10.08 7.22
C SER A 51 12.15 -10.17 5.70
N SER A 52 11.42 -11.17 5.24
CA SER A 52 11.01 -11.34 3.84
C SER A 52 9.90 -10.37 3.40
N ILE A 53 9.20 -9.74 4.35
CA ILE A 53 8.08 -8.84 4.08
C ILE A 53 8.56 -7.40 4.16
N GLN A 54 8.36 -6.63 3.09
CA GLN A 54 8.71 -5.21 3.06
C GLN A 54 7.59 -4.34 3.65
N VAL A 55 7.97 -3.33 4.42
CA VAL A 55 7.04 -2.39 5.06
C VAL A 55 6.93 -1.11 4.24
N VAL A 56 5.71 -0.79 3.82
CA VAL A 56 5.37 0.48 3.18
C VAL A 56 4.78 1.42 4.23
N GLY A 57 5.45 2.53 4.52
CA GLY A 57 4.89 3.60 5.35
C GLY A 57 3.95 4.46 4.51
N VAL A 58 2.69 4.61 4.95
CA VAL A 58 1.67 5.38 4.23
C VAL A 58 1.42 6.71 4.92
N PHE A 59 1.60 7.79 4.19
CA PHE A 59 1.55 9.17 4.68
C PHE A 59 0.55 10.02 3.88
N VAL A 60 0.03 11.06 4.51
CA VAL A 60 -0.82 12.09 3.88
C VAL A 60 -0.34 13.45 4.35
N ASN A 61 0.37 14.19 3.49
CA ASN A 61 0.93 15.51 3.75
C ASN A 61 1.72 15.57 5.08
N GLU A 62 2.51 14.53 5.36
CA GLU A 62 3.25 14.39 6.62
C GLU A 62 4.55 15.21 6.56
N ASP A 63 5.08 15.56 7.72
CA ASP A 63 6.38 16.22 7.81
C ASP A 63 7.52 15.29 7.35
N ILE A 64 8.38 15.79 6.48
CA ILE A 64 9.51 15.03 5.91
C ILE A 64 10.44 14.49 7.01
N SER A 65 10.63 15.23 8.10
CA SER A 65 11.49 14.79 9.20
C SER A 65 10.98 13.55 9.90
N PHE A 66 9.64 13.38 9.98
CA PHE A 66 9.05 12.17 10.53
C PHE A 66 9.20 10.97 9.59
N VAL A 67 9.01 11.18 8.28
CA VAL A 67 9.22 10.15 7.26
C VAL A 67 10.68 9.71 7.25
N GLU A 68 11.62 10.67 7.22
CA GLU A 68 13.07 10.45 7.28
C GLU A 68 13.47 9.62 8.52
N LYS A 69 12.90 9.94 9.69
CA LYS A 69 13.15 9.21 10.91
C LYS A 69 12.78 7.73 10.79
N LEU A 70 11.57 7.43 10.28
CA LEU A 70 11.11 6.05 10.12
C LEU A 70 11.98 5.24 9.14
N VAL A 71 12.48 5.88 8.08
CA VAL A 71 13.40 5.26 7.13
C VAL A 71 14.75 5.00 7.77
N LYS A 72 15.37 6.01 8.40
CA LYS A 72 16.69 5.89 9.05
C LYS A 72 16.74 4.85 10.16
N GLU A 73 15.62 4.64 10.84
CA GLU A 73 15.49 3.64 11.89
C GLU A 73 15.04 2.26 11.36
N HIS A 74 14.97 2.10 10.03
CA HIS A 74 14.56 0.86 9.34
C HIS A 74 13.18 0.34 9.77
N VAL A 75 12.28 1.23 10.18
CA VAL A 75 10.89 0.88 10.52
C VAL A 75 10.08 0.62 9.25
N ILE A 76 10.39 1.36 8.18
CA ILE A 76 9.78 1.22 6.86
C ILE A 76 10.83 1.01 5.78
N ASP A 77 10.48 0.28 4.74
CA ASP A 77 11.34 -0.07 3.63
C ASP A 77 10.97 0.70 2.34
N LEU A 78 9.73 1.22 2.24
CA LEU A 78 9.24 2.09 1.16
C LEU A 78 8.37 3.20 1.75
N VAL A 79 8.32 4.33 1.05
CA VAL A 79 7.43 5.46 1.38
C VAL A 79 6.27 5.52 0.40
N GLN A 80 5.03 5.59 0.88
CA GLN A 80 3.84 5.85 0.08
C GLN A 80 3.24 7.22 0.43
N LEU A 81 3.23 8.12 -0.53
CA LEU A 81 2.65 9.46 -0.45
C LEU A 81 1.21 9.40 -0.98
N HIS A 82 0.25 9.51 -0.08
CA HIS A 82 -1.19 9.31 -0.37
C HIS A 82 -2.01 10.59 -0.22
N GLY A 83 -1.35 11.72 -0.09
CA GLY A 83 -1.95 13.06 0.00
C GLY A 83 -1.71 13.89 -1.26
N GLN A 84 -1.57 15.20 -1.03
CA GLN A 84 -1.34 16.19 -2.09
C GLN A 84 0.13 16.61 -2.18
N GLU A 85 1.05 15.72 -1.78
CA GLU A 85 2.49 15.97 -1.87
C GLU A 85 2.86 16.23 -3.32
N ASP A 86 3.43 17.42 -3.58
CA ASP A 86 3.82 17.88 -4.91
C ASP A 86 5.23 17.40 -5.29
N GLN A 87 5.67 17.74 -6.51
CA GLN A 87 6.99 17.38 -7.00
C GLN A 87 8.12 17.97 -6.14
N LYS A 88 7.92 19.16 -5.53
CA LYS A 88 8.91 19.80 -4.67
C LYS A 88 9.07 19.01 -3.36
N TYR A 89 7.98 18.58 -2.76
CA TYR A 89 8.01 17.69 -1.58
C TYR A 89 8.77 16.40 -1.90
N ILE A 90 8.46 15.76 -3.05
CA ILE A 90 9.10 14.50 -3.48
C ILE A 90 10.60 14.69 -3.65
N GLN A 91 11.04 15.76 -4.31
CA GLN A 91 12.48 16.08 -4.48
C GLN A 91 13.19 16.27 -3.15
N THR A 92 12.59 17.05 -2.24
CA THR A 92 13.16 17.28 -0.90
C THR A 92 13.23 15.98 -0.10
N LEU A 93 12.23 15.11 -0.23
CA LEU A 93 12.23 13.80 0.44
C LEU A 93 13.34 12.90 -0.11
N LYS A 94 13.53 12.84 -1.43
CA LYS A 94 14.60 12.05 -2.08
C LYS A 94 16.01 12.45 -1.65
N GLU A 95 16.22 13.69 -1.27
CA GLU A 95 17.49 14.15 -0.70
C GLU A 95 17.75 13.62 0.72
N LYS A 96 16.71 13.13 1.40
CA LYS A 96 16.73 12.72 2.81
C LYS A 96 16.67 11.21 3.01
N VAL A 97 16.09 10.48 2.07
CA VAL A 97 15.83 9.04 2.18
C VAL A 97 16.31 8.29 0.94
N ASP A 98 16.86 7.11 1.15
CA ASP A 98 17.35 6.20 0.11
C ASP A 98 16.47 4.94 0.06
N VAL A 99 15.16 5.14 -0.09
CA VAL A 99 14.18 4.05 -0.24
C VAL A 99 13.19 4.40 -1.35
N PRO A 100 12.59 3.40 -2.03
CA PRO A 100 11.64 3.67 -3.09
C PRO A 100 10.43 4.45 -2.63
N ILE A 101 9.93 5.35 -3.49
CA ILE A 101 8.76 6.18 -3.25
C ILE A 101 7.62 5.75 -4.16
N ILE A 102 6.46 5.56 -3.57
CA ILE A 102 5.18 5.28 -4.23
C ILE A 102 4.34 6.57 -4.15
N LYS A 103 3.90 7.12 -5.29
CA LYS A 103 2.91 8.21 -5.28
C LYS A 103 1.53 7.65 -5.57
N ALA A 104 0.61 7.84 -4.64
CA ALA A 104 -0.79 7.51 -4.85
C ALA A 104 -1.46 8.60 -5.70
N ILE A 105 -2.18 8.15 -6.73
CA ILE A 105 -3.00 8.98 -7.61
C ILE A 105 -4.44 8.51 -7.48
N GLN A 106 -5.31 9.45 -7.17
CA GLN A 106 -6.74 9.19 -7.06
C GLN A 106 -7.39 9.22 -8.45
N ILE A 107 -7.84 8.07 -8.91
CA ILE A 107 -8.47 7.95 -10.23
C ILE A 107 -9.93 8.38 -10.15
N LYS A 108 -10.24 9.54 -10.75
CA LYS A 108 -11.57 10.10 -10.88
C LYS A 108 -12.11 10.00 -12.30
N ASN A 109 -11.22 10.16 -13.27
CA ASN A 109 -11.49 10.11 -14.71
C ASN A 109 -10.16 9.81 -15.44
N GLU A 110 -10.21 9.78 -16.78
CA GLU A 110 -9.03 9.52 -17.62
C GLU A 110 -7.91 10.54 -17.46
N ASP A 111 -8.21 11.80 -17.12
CA ASP A 111 -7.20 12.84 -16.95
C ASP A 111 -6.32 12.61 -15.72
N SER A 112 -6.82 11.85 -14.74
CA SER A 112 -6.04 11.47 -13.54
C SER A 112 -4.75 10.71 -13.88
N PHE A 113 -4.69 10.03 -15.03
CA PHE A 113 -3.48 9.33 -15.49
C PHE A 113 -2.42 10.26 -16.11
N ASN A 114 -2.71 11.53 -16.29
CA ASN A 114 -1.78 12.52 -16.83
C ASN A 114 -0.91 13.17 -15.75
N GLU A 115 -1.11 12.82 -14.48
CA GLU A 115 -0.25 13.27 -13.40
C GLU A 115 1.12 12.56 -13.44
N HIS A 116 2.20 13.35 -13.49
CA HIS A 116 3.56 12.84 -13.58
C HIS A 116 4.41 13.32 -12.40
N TYR A 117 5.01 12.35 -11.71
CA TYR A 117 5.91 12.58 -10.59
C TYR A 117 7.21 11.79 -10.78
N ASP A 118 8.32 12.34 -10.29
CA ASP A 118 9.60 11.63 -10.23
C ASP A 118 9.62 10.68 -9.03
N VAL A 119 9.00 9.51 -9.18
CA VAL A 119 8.89 8.45 -8.16
C VAL A 119 9.18 7.08 -8.77
N ASP A 120 9.37 6.07 -7.94
CA ASP A 120 9.68 4.70 -8.39
C ASP A 120 8.43 3.94 -8.80
N TYR A 121 7.30 4.19 -8.12
CA TYR A 121 6.04 3.51 -8.34
C TYR A 121 4.87 4.50 -8.30
N TYR A 122 3.81 4.16 -9.03
CA TYR A 122 2.49 4.73 -8.80
C TYR A 122 1.60 3.77 -8.03
N LEU A 123 0.65 4.30 -7.27
CA LEU A 123 -0.48 3.56 -6.74
C LEU A 123 -1.75 4.21 -7.25
N TYR A 124 -2.62 3.44 -7.92
CA TYR A 124 -3.93 3.92 -8.37
C TYR A 124 -5.01 3.44 -7.42
N ASP A 125 -5.71 4.40 -6.83
CA ASP A 125 -6.80 4.17 -5.89
C ASP A 125 -8.08 4.88 -6.35
N HIS A 126 -9.23 4.41 -5.89
CA HIS A 126 -10.52 5.04 -6.12
C HIS A 126 -10.97 5.84 -4.90
N GLY A 127 -11.51 7.06 -5.16
CA GLY A 127 -12.10 7.87 -4.12
C GLY A 127 -11.09 8.35 -3.05
N THR A 128 -11.55 8.54 -1.83
CA THR A 128 -10.75 9.07 -0.70
C THR A 128 -9.93 8.01 0.02
N GLY A 129 -9.77 6.83 -0.55
CA GLY A 129 -9.05 5.69 0.05
C GLY A 129 -9.86 4.97 1.14
N GLY A 130 -9.84 3.65 1.11
CA GLY A 130 -10.46 2.82 2.16
C GLY A 130 -11.99 2.75 2.17
N THR A 131 -12.67 3.27 1.16
CA THR A 131 -14.15 3.19 1.01
C THR A 131 -14.61 1.79 0.59
N GLY A 132 -13.71 0.99 0.00
CA GLY A 132 -14.04 -0.34 -0.50
C GLY A 132 -14.68 -0.33 -1.89
N GLU A 133 -14.80 0.84 -2.52
CA GLU A 133 -15.28 0.99 -3.90
C GLU A 133 -14.11 0.88 -4.88
N SER A 134 -14.34 0.29 -6.05
CA SER A 134 -13.38 0.22 -7.15
C SER A 134 -13.77 1.20 -8.25
N PHE A 135 -12.78 1.81 -8.91
CA PHE A 135 -13.02 2.47 -10.20
C PHE A 135 -13.11 1.44 -11.32
N ASP A 136 -13.56 1.88 -12.48
CA ASP A 136 -13.56 1.02 -13.66
C ASP A 136 -12.13 0.72 -14.12
N TRP A 137 -11.63 -0.47 -13.83
CA TRP A 137 -10.28 -0.90 -14.20
C TRP A 137 -10.07 -1.06 -15.71
N SER A 138 -11.11 -0.90 -16.55
CA SER A 138 -10.93 -0.81 -18.00
C SER A 138 -10.24 0.47 -18.42
N MET A 139 -10.29 1.51 -17.59
CA MET A 139 -9.64 2.80 -17.79
C MET A 139 -8.12 2.77 -17.59
N LEU A 140 -7.55 1.69 -17.00
CA LEU A 140 -6.12 1.58 -16.77
C LEU A 140 -5.35 1.70 -18.09
N LYS A 141 -4.50 2.71 -18.19
CA LYS A 141 -3.58 2.93 -19.31
C LYS A 141 -2.22 2.28 -19.01
N GLU A 142 -1.50 1.90 -20.07
CA GLU A 142 -0.10 1.53 -19.94
C GLU A 142 0.72 2.76 -19.55
N ILE A 143 1.59 2.56 -18.55
CA ILE A 143 2.49 3.60 -18.05
C ILE A 143 3.88 2.99 -17.93
N ASP A 144 4.88 3.83 -18.14
CA ASP A 144 6.29 3.44 -18.10
C ASP A 144 6.80 3.04 -16.70
N LYS A 145 6.00 3.26 -15.67
CA LYS A 145 6.35 2.95 -14.27
C LYS A 145 5.52 1.79 -13.73
N PRO A 146 6.08 0.96 -12.82
CA PRO A 146 5.32 -0.09 -12.18
C PRO A 146 4.23 0.47 -11.27
N VAL A 147 3.04 -0.15 -11.32
CA VAL A 147 1.82 0.31 -10.66
C VAL A 147 1.35 -0.66 -9.59
N PHE A 148 1.03 -0.14 -8.43
CA PHE A 148 0.19 -0.80 -7.43
C PHE A 148 -1.28 -0.47 -7.73
N LEU A 149 -2.10 -1.47 -7.96
CA LEU A 149 -3.54 -1.30 -8.12
C LEU A 149 -4.22 -1.44 -6.77
N ALA A 150 -4.90 -0.38 -6.34
CA ALA A 150 -5.70 -0.30 -5.12
C ALA A 150 -7.17 -0.01 -5.44
N GLY A 151 -7.98 0.25 -4.41
CA GLY A 151 -9.39 0.59 -4.53
C GLY A 151 -10.29 -0.63 -4.59
N GLY A 152 -10.87 -1.01 -3.44
CA GLY A 152 -11.93 -2.00 -3.33
C GLY A 152 -11.59 -3.43 -3.70
N ILE A 153 -10.32 -3.79 -3.85
CA ILE A 153 -9.92 -5.17 -4.16
C ILE A 153 -10.31 -6.09 -3.00
N ASN A 154 -11.00 -7.17 -3.32
CA ASN A 154 -11.52 -8.16 -2.38
C ASN A 154 -11.67 -9.54 -3.05
N LEU A 155 -12.18 -10.55 -2.32
CA LEU A 155 -12.33 -11.92 -2.81
C LEU A 155 -13.31 -12.08 -3.99
N LEU A 156 -14.18 -11.10 -4.23
CA LEU A 156 -15.17 -11.17 -5.32
C LEU A 156 -14.61 -10.67 -6.66
N ASN A 157 -13.59 -9.76 -6.62
CA ASN A 157 -13.06 -9.09 -7.81
C ASN A 157 -11.56 -9.33 -8.04
N ILE A 158 -10.90 -10.09 -7.16
CA ILE A 158 -9.46 -10.36 -7.24
C ILE A 158 -9.04 -10.97 -8.59
N ASP A 159 -9.87 -11.82 -9.19
CA ASP A 159 -9.57 -12.47 -10.46
C ASP A 159 -9.54 -11.47 -11.61
N ASP A 160 -10.38 -10.44 -11.58
CA ASP A 160 -10.37 -9.38 -12.57
C ASP A 160 -9.18 -8.43 -12.35
N ALA A 161 -8.81 -8.16 -11.10
CA ALA A 161 -7.58 -7.42 -10.78
C ALA A 161 -6.32 -8.17 -11.24
N LEU A 162 -6.29 -9.50 -11.14
CA LEU A 162 -5.18 -10.34 -11.59
C LEU A 162 -4.97 -10.31 -13.11
N LYS A 163 -6.01 -10.04 -13.91
CA LYS A 163 -5.92 -9.90 -15.38
C LYS A 163 -5.28 -8.57 -15.81
N LYS A 164 -5.21 -7.56 -14.93
CA LYS A 164 -4.67 -6.24 -15.28
C LYS A 164 -3.14 -6.26 -15.36
N ASN A 165 -2.57 -5.49 -16.27
CA ASN A 165 -1.12 -5.34 -16.38
C ASN A 165 -0.58 -4.37 -15.33
N VAL A 166 -0.45 -4.85 -14.09
CA VAL A 166 0.06 -4.07 -12.95
C VAL A 166 1.13 -4.85 -12.18
N TYR A 167 2.00 -4.14 -11.50
CA TYR A 167 3.10 -4.70 -10.72
C TYR A 167 2.60 -5.43 -9.47
N ALA A 168 1.72 -4.79 -8.70
CA ALA A 168 1.21 -5.30 -7.44
C ALA A 168 -0.27 -4.99 -7.25
N LEU A 169 -0.93 -5.79 -6.41
CA LEU A 169 -2.27 -5.50 -5.90
C LEU A 169 -2.16 -5.01 -4.46
N ASP A 170 -2.85 -3.93 -4.12
CA ASP A 170 -2.91 -3.38 -2.77
C ASP A 170 -4.30 -3.58 -2.15
N VAL A 171 -4.38 -4.41 -1.13
CA VAL A 171 -5.63 -4.80 -0.48
C VAL A 171 -5.67 -4.28 0.95
N SER A 172 -6.72 -3.56 1.30
CA SER A 172 -6.94 -3.07 2.67
C SER A 172 -8.25 -3.58 3.27
N SER A 173 -9.36 -2.91 2.99
CA SER A 173 -10.69 -3.30 3.53
C SER A 173 -11.18 -4.66 3.02
N GLY A 174 -10.77 -5.09 1.83
CA GLY A 174 -11.17 -6.38 1.26
C GLY A 174 -10.72 -7.62 2.05
N VAL A 175 -9.78 -7.44 2.98
CA VAL A 175 -9.33 -8.49 3.93
C VAL A 175 -9.67 -8.14 5.37
N GLU A 176 -10.71 -7.35 5.59
CA GLU A 176 -11.20 -7.00 6.93
C GLU A 176 -12.58 -7.63 7.23
N THR A 177 -12.80 -7.93 8.50
CA THR A 177 -14.09 -8.21 9.13
C THR A 177 -14.19 -7.32 10.35
N ASP A 178 -15.29 -6.57 10.51
CA ASP A 178 -15.51 -5.63 11.61
C ASP A 178 -14.32 -4.66 11.85
N GLU A 179 -13.79 -4.10 10.74
CA GLU A 179 -12.65 -3.18 10.72
C GLU A 179 -11.28 -3.75 11.14
N PHE A 180 -11.16 -5.05 11.33
CA PHE A 180 -9.92 -5.75 11.66
C PHE A 180 -9.51 -6.69 10.54
N LYS A 181 -8.20 -6.90 10.38
CA LYS A 181 -7.70 -7.90 9.43
C LYS A 181 -8.20 -9.28 9.80
N ASP A 182 -8.70 -9.98 8.79
CA ASP A 182 -9.27 -11.31 8.88
C ASP A 182 -8.27 -12.32 8.31
N GLU A 183 -7.87 -13.29 9.13
CA GLU A 183 -6.86 -14.28 8.79
C GLU A 183 -7.24 -15.10 7.54
N GLU A 184 -8.48 -15.58 7.47
CA GLU A 184 -8.92 -16.42 6.35
C GLU A 184 -9.05 -15.62 5.05
N LYS A 185 -9.41 -14.33 5.12
CA LYS A 185 -9.45 -13.46 3.95
C LYS A 185 -8.02 -13.15 3.45
N ILE A 186 -7.07 -12.87 4.35
CA ILE A 186 -5.65 -12.68 3.99
C ILE A 186 -5.12 -13.94 3.32
N LYS A 187 -5.33 -15.12 3.93
CA LYS A 187 -4.93 -16.41 3.37
C LYS A 187 -5.45 -16.62 1.95
N LYS A 188 -6.76 -16.42 1.74
CA LYS A 188 -7.40 -16.62 0.44
C LYS A 188 -6.85 -15.65 -0.61
N ILE A 189 -6.70 -14.37 -0.29
CA ILE A 189 -6.17 -13.34 -1.19
C ILE A 189 -4.72 -13.66 -1.58
N VAL A 190 -3.84 -13.92 -0.60
CA VAL A 190 -2.42 -14.20 -0.86
C VAL A 190 -2.27 -15.45 -1.74
N ARG A 191 -2.98 -16.55 -1.41
CA ARG A 191 -2.96 -17.77 -2.22
C ARG A 191 -3.45 -17.53 -3.64
N ARG A 192 -4.52 -16.76 -3.82
CA ARG A 192 -5.06 -16.45 -5.15
C ARG A 192 -4.04 -15.68 -6.01
N VAL A 193 -3.32 -14.72 -5.42
CA VAL A 193 -2.25 -13.97 -6.12
C VAL A 193 -1.06 -14.88 -6.46
N ARG A 194 -0.76 -15.87 -5.62
CA ARG A 194 0.32 -16.84 -5.86
C ARG A 194 -0.07 -17.96 -6.83
N ASN A 195 -1.31 -18.00 -7.35
CA ASN A 195 -1.87 -19.12 -8.10
C ASN A 195 -1.84 -20.45 -7.32
N GLU A 196 -1.91 -20.38 -6.00
CA GLU A 196 -1.99 -21.51 -5.10
C GLU A 196 -3.47 -21.79 -4.78
N GLY A 197 -4.25 -22.10 -5.81
CA GLY A 197 -5.67 -22.37 -5.68
C GLY A 197 -5.98 -23.85 -5.71
#